data_0b3e872ff0521956b4b2e982a4da4d7f
#
_entry.id   0b3e872ff0521956b4b2e982a4da4d7f
#
_cell.length_a   1.000
_cell.length_b   1.000
_cell.length_c   1.000
_cell.angle_alpha   90.00
_cell.angle_beta   90.00
_cell.angle_gamma   90.00
#
_symmetry.space_group_name_H-M   'P 1'
#
loop_
_entity.id
_entity.type
_entity.pdbx_description
1 polymer ?
#
loop_
_entity_poly.entity_id
_entity_poly.type
_entity_poly.pdbx_seq_one_letter_code
_entity_poly.pdbx_strand_id
1 'polypeptide(L)'
;MGNKIIITPSLQARLLDLEYHNLDSTKFVEQFKQIYLEETGQLLEGEIQSYNSNKSTYSAISESGYNGTAVYIDTGDSQELFIVSQGSQDTVDWLYNIKAMFAGRSISQALATDKFVDEAKKKFEVSEDVEVTGFSHSLAHNNNTVALLNYDTFDQVYSINGAQTNYYQQYFADRNFQLEVRKNFSISSSKELYEIPPQDLHDFAMEFYGDKAKNIHQTISKDDPLYAVSVVRGFFTLGSITMVDTNPDVPGLRELIADIPDDVIKDFQELAIDFAVASNEGGTNEGVKELIGIDVGAFKDKEGMELAGHIIANYDTMVRALNEKLPPLLDRVQTVTANSNEIFGSLEEAGYITERQKEVTIDHLTRIEKSLIDIEDILKDNVNLRDKLNNPFLGAGNEIVTILRLASNLVEIYMSYKEIEKTGILKRLESIKDSHGLQEMLSSMSDGLKSYIGADMIYTSTKGEPIKVNISAALQMYQKAIPILEAKSTKISNFEKAIKHELDESYKGEKRKVQDEINQMESSPSSYRFLLSKHGFYPTFNKEIKSIRVHEIFYPLEDNDFAEQLEELKKSVESGKLYIEKYRQAIEDLFEEEENVSQLFDLSRRI
;
A
#
# COMPACT_ATOMS: atom_id res chain seq x y z
N MET A 1 -17.94 9.15 30.69
CA MET A 1 -17.61 8.14 29.66
C MET A 1 -16.87 8.90 28.61
N GLY A 2 -15.58 8.67 28.45
CA GLY A 2 -14.79 9.30 27.38
C GLY A 2 -15.39 8.94 26.00
N ASN A 3 -15.35 9.84 25.06
CA ASN A 3 -15.82 9.56 23.71
C ASN A 3 -14.86 8.55 23.08
N LYS A 4 -15.31 7.29 22.96
CA LYS A 4 -14.57 6.25 22.24
C LYS A 4 -14.43 6.66 20.76
N ILE A 5 -13.29 6.39 20.16
CA ILE A 5 -13.03 6.72 18.76
C ILE A 5 -14.01 5.94 17.86
N ILE A 6 -14.63 6.66 16.93
CA ILE A 6 -15.60 6.08 15.99
C ILE A 6 -14.81 5.37 14.88
N ILE A 7 -15.06 4.07 14.71
CA ILE A 7 -14.45 3.24 13.69
C ILE A 7 -15.51 2.85 12.66
N THR A 8 -15.34 3.31 11.41
CA THR A 8 -16.19 2.93 10.27
C THR A 8 -15.37 2.16 9.22
N PRO A 9 -15.98 1.33 8.37
CA PRO A 9 -15.25 0.64 7.30
C PRO A 9 -14.51 1.59 6.36
N SER A 10 -15.11 2.73 6.01
CA SER A 10 -14.45 3.74 5.17
C SER A 10 -13.26 4.41 5.86
N LEU A 11 -13.38 4.72 7.16
CA LEU A 11 -12.25 5.20 7.96
C LEU A 11 -11.10 4.19 7.95
N GLN A 12 -11.40 2.91 8.21
CA GLN A 12 -10.40 1.84 8.18
C GLN A 12 -9.70 1.74 6.83
N ALA A 13 -10.47 1.71 5.73
CA ALA A 13 -9.91 1.60 4.39
C ALA A 13 -8.99 2.78 4.05
N ARG A 14 -9.37 4.00 4.42
CA ARG A 14 -8.56 5.21 4.19
C ARG A 14 -7.30 5.25 5.06
N LEU A 15 -7.37 4.80 6.32
CA LEU A 15 -6.19 4.71 7.19
C LEU A 15 -5.23 3.63 6.73
N LEU A 16 -5.75 2.52 6.20
CA LEU A 16 -4.94 1.48 5.59
C LEU A 16 -4.28 1.97 4.29
N ASP A 17 -5.00 2.70 3.44
CA ASP A 17 -4.41 3.34 2.24
C ASP A 17 -3.30 4.33 2.62
N LEU A 18 -3.50 5.10 3.69
CA LEU A 18 -2.48 6.03 4.21
C LEU A 18 -1.16 5.32 4.58
N GLU A 19 -1.23 4.10 5.13
CA GLU A 19 -0.05 3.31 5.52
C GLU A 19 0.83 2.96 4.31
N TYR A 20 0.21 2.70 3.13
CA TYR A 20 0.95 2.40 1.91
C TYR A 20 1.77 3.58 1.35
N HIS A 21 1.54 4.81 1.84
CA HIS A 21 2.28 6.02 1.39
C HIS A 21 3.61 6.25 2.13
N ASN A 22 3.96 5.43 3.12
CA ASN A 22 5.23 5.51 3.87
C ASN A 22 5.56 6.92 4.39
N LEU A 23 4.60 7.62 5.00
CA LEU A 23 4.74 8.99 5.47
C LEU A 23 5.63 9.07 6.72
N ASP A 24 6.26 10.24 6.92
CA ASP A 24 6.87 10.54 8.21
C ASP A 24 5.80 10.69 9.31
N SER A 25 6.22 10.51 10.59
CA SER A 25 5.30 10.49 11.72
C SER A 25 4.42 11.75 11.81
N THR A 26 4.95 12.92 11.51
CA THR A 26 4.19 14.18 11.59
C THR A 26 3.10 14.22 10.53
N LYS A 27 3.45 13.93 9.30
CA LYS A 27 2.48 13.91 8.18
C LYS A 27 1.45 12.79 8.35
N PHE A 28 1.86 11.63 8.88
CA PHE A 28 0.93 10.55 9.17
C PHE A 28 -0.15 10.99 10.15
N VAL A 29 0.25 11.64 11.26
CA VAL A 29 -0.71 12.16 12.26
C VAL A 29 -1.62 13.24 11.68
N GLU A 30 -1.07 14.18 10.88
CA GLU A 30 -1.87 15.21 10.20
C GLU A 30 -2.92 14.60 9.29
N GLN A 31 -2.54 13.64 8.45
CA GLN A 31 -3.45 12.94 7.53
C GLN A 31 -4.46 12.07 8.29
N PHE A 32 -4.04 11.38 9.35
CA PHE A 32 -4.92 10.60 10.21
C PHE A 32 -6.04 11.47 10.80
N LYS A 33 -5.68 12.63 11.38
CA LYS A 33 -6.66 13.60 11.91
C LYS A 33 -7.63 14.10 10.84
N GLN A 34 -7.09 14.39 9.65
CA GLN A 34 -7.88 14.87 8.52
C GLN A 34 -8.90 13.80 8.07
N ILE A 35 -8.44 12.56 7.87
CA ILE A 35 -9.32 11.45 7.48
C ILE A 35 -10.39 11.21 8.55
N TYR A 36 -10.01 11.24 9.82
CA TYR A 36 -10.97 11.08 10.93
C TYR A 36 -12.05 12.17 10.91
N LEU A 37 -11.64 13.45 10.75
CA LEU A 37 -12.58 14.56 10.62
C LEU A 37 -13.54 14.36 9.45
N GLU A 38 -13.02 14.02 8.27
CA GLU A 38 -13.82 13.84 7.07
C GLU A 38 -14.84 12.69 7.21
N GLU A 39 -14.44 11.59 7.85
CA GLU A 39 -15.31 10.41 8.01
C GLU A 39 -16.35 10.57 9.11
N THR A 40 -16.00 11.26 10.20
CA THR A 40 -16.84 11.31 11.39
C THR A 40 -17.52 12.66 11.62
N GLY A 41 -17.07 13.73 10.95
CA GLY A 41 -17.47 15.09 11.24
C GLY A 41 -16.99 15.62 12.60
N GLN A 42 -16.03 14.94 13.24
CA GLN A 42 -15.53 15.26 14.57
C GLN A 42 -14.02 15.47 14.57
N LEU A 43 -13.54 16.38 15.43
CA LEU A 43 -12.11 16.49 15.67
C LEU A 43 -11.61 15.33 16.53
N LEU A 44 -10.46 14.81 16.16
CA LEU A 44 -9.71 13.92 17.01
C LEU A 44 -8.87 14.78 17.97
N GLU A 45 -9.42 15.00 19.18
CA GLU A 45 -8.79 15.82 20.20
C GLU A 45 -7.80 15.00 21.04
N GLY A 46 -6.81 15.67 21.63
CA GLY A 46 -5.81 15.07 22.50
C GLY A 46 -4.41 15.02 21.93
N GLU A 47 -3.52 14.40 22.68
CA GLU A 47 -2.15 14.14 22.25
C GLU A 47 -2.13 12.92 21.32
N ILE A 48 -1.58 13.08 20.11
CA ILE A 48 -1.48 12.00 19.14
C ILE A 48 -0.02 11.86 18.72
N GLN A 49 0.48 10.64 18.89
CA GLN A 49 1.85 10.26 18.52
C GLN A 49 1.82 9.10 17.53
N SER A 50 2.80 9.02 16.63
CA SER A 50 2.95 7.86 15.75
C SER A 50 4.37 7.33 15.73
N TYR A 51 4.48 6.01 15.53
CA TYR A 51 5.73 5.28 15.42
C TYR A 51 5.62 4.22 14.33
N ASN A 52 6.51 4.27 13.35
CA ASN A 52 6.51 3.33 12.23
C ASN A 52 7.55 2.22 12.44
N SER A 53 7.22 0.98 12.07
CA SER A 53 8.03 -0.23 12.24
C SER A 53 9.39 -0.16 11.53
N ASN A 54 9.53 0.63 10.45
CA ASN A 54 10.79 0.83 9.76
C ASN A 54 11.86 1.56 10.60
N LYS A 55 11.46 2.16 11.73
CA LYS A 55 12.35 2.78 12.72
C LYS A 55 12.75 1.83 13.84
N SER A 56 12.22 0.61 13.84
CA SER A 56 12.55 -0.41 14.83
C SER A 56 14.00 -0.87 14.70
N THR A 57 14.64 -1.08 15.85
CA THR A 57 15.99 -1.65 15.94
C THR A 57 15.97 -3.16 16.23
N TYR A 58 14.80 -3.76 16.41
CA TYR A 58 14.66 -5.19 16.65
C TYR A 58 14.74 -5.98 15.35
N SER A 59 15.69 -6.90 15.24
CA SER A 59 15.87 -7.75 14.06
C SER A 59 14.63 -8.59 13.74
N ALA A 60 13.90 -9.02 14.77
CA ALA A 60 12.66 -9.76 14.62
C ALA A 60 11.58 -8.98 13.84
N ILE A 61 11.63 -7.66 13.83
CA ILE A 61 10.71 -6.80 13.06
C ILE A 61 11.32 -6.48 11.70
N SER A 62 12.54 -5.95 11.67
CA SER A 62 13.19 -5.48 10.44
C SER A 62 13.49 -6.58 9.41
N GLU A 63 13.71 -7.83 9.85
CA GLU A 63 14.00 -8.98 8.99
C GLU A 63 12.75 -9.79 8.61
N SER A 64 11.59 -9.53 9.25
CA SER A 64 10.35 -10.27 9.02
C SER A 64 9.59 -9.85 7.78
N GLY A 65 9.86 -8.65 7.25
CA GLY A 65 9.03 -8.00 6.23
C GLY A 65 7.72 -7.40 6.78
N TYR A 66 7.53 -7.37 8.11
CA TYR A 66 6.39 -6.67 8.72
C TYR A 66 6.52 -5.15 8.51
N ASN A 67 5.43 -4.52 8.10
CA ASN A 67 5.33 -3.07 7.99
C ASN A 67 4.03 -2.57 8.61
N GLY A 68 4.14 -1.55 9.47
CA GLY A 68 2.99 -0.95 10.14
C GLY A 68 3.35 0.27 10.95
N THR A 69 2.34 1.09 11.21
CA THR A 69 2.45 2.30 12.03
C THR A 69 1.56 2.16 13.27
N ALA A 70 2.15 2.37 14.43
CA ALA A 70 1.44 2.52 15.69
C ALA A 70 1.04 3.98 15.88
N VAL A 71 -0.22 4.23 16.26
CA VAL A 71 -0.77 5.55 16.57
C VAL A 71 -1.33 5.51 17.98
N TYR A 72 -0.72 6.25 18.88
CA TYR A 72 -1.19 6.43 20.25
C TYR A 72 -1.99 7.72 20.35
N ILE A 73 -3.16 7.63 20.99
CA ILE A 73 -4.09 8.75 21.16
C ILE A 73 -4.44 8.85 22.64
N ASP A 74 -4.14 9.99 23.26
CA ASP A 74 -4.50 10.33 24.62
C ASP A 74 -5.44 11.55 24.60
N THR A 75 -6.72 11.31 24.86
CA THR A 75 -7.73 12.37 24.94
C THR A 75 -7.83 12.97 26.36
N GLY A 76 -7.03 12.48 27.31
CA GLY A 76 -7.16 12.78 28.74
C GLY A 76 -8.24 11.94 29.45
N ASP A 77 -9.30 11.57 28.75
CA ASP A 77 -10.39 10.71 29.26
C ASP A 77 -10.21 9.23 28.85
N SER A 78 -9.55 8.96 27.75
CA SER A 78 -9.24 7.62 27.25
C SER A 78 -7.87 7.59 26.58
N GLN A 79 -7.23 6.43 26.66
CA GLN A 79 -5.99 6.12 25.97
C GLN A 79 -6.23 4.92 25.04
N GLU A 80 -5.88 5.06 23.77
CA GLU A 80 -6.07 4.04 22.75
C GLU A 80 -4.79 3.90 21.90
N LEU A 81 -4.45 2.67 21.55
CA LEU A 81 -3.31 2.36 20.68
C LEU A 81 -3.81 1.67 19.41
N PHE A 82 -3.68 2.33 18.27
CA PHE A 82 -4.02 1.78 16.98
C PHE A 82 -2.76 1.27 16.28
N ILE A 83 -2.85 0.09 15.70
CA ILE A 83 -1.81 -0.51 14.88
C ILE A 83 -2.34 -0.66 13.46
N VAL A 84 -1.84 0.16 12.55
CA VAL A 84 -2.21 0.12 11.13
C VAL A 84 -1.17 -0.74 10.42
N SER A 85 -1.55 -1.95 10.03
CA SER A 85 -0.63 -2.93 9.44
C SER A 85 -0.86 -3.07 7.94
N GLN A 86 0.20 -2.90 7.18
CA GLN A 86 0.23 -3.00 5.73
C GLN A 86 0.35 -4.47 5.29
N GLY A 87 -0.37 -4.84 4.23
CA GLY A 87 -0.14 -6.09 3.50
C GLY A 87 1.06 -6.02 2.57
N SER A 88 1.17 -6.99 1.65
CA SER A 88 2.25 -7.01 0.64
C SER A 88 2.15 -5.82 -0.31
N GLN A 89 3.29 -5.19 -0.62
CA GLN A 89 3.33 -4.01 -1.50
C GLN A 89 3.27 -4.39 -2.98
N ASP A 90 3.87 -5.53 -3.37
CA ASP A 90 3.97 -5.98 -4.75
C ASP A 90 3.05 -7.17 -5.05
N THR A 91 2.56 -7.23 -6.28
CA THR A 91 1.72 -8.35 -6.77
C THR A 91 2.47 -9.69 -6.71
N VAL A 92 3.77 -9.69 -6.94
CA VAL A 92 4.62 -10.90 -6.89
C VAL A 92 4.76 -11.38 -5.45
N ASP A 93 5.05 -10.47 -4.51
CA ASP A 93 5.10 -10.75 -3.09
C ASP A 93 3.75 -11.23 -2.56
N TRP A 94 2.66 -10.66 -3.07
CA TRP A 94 1.31 -11.06 -2.73
C TRP A 94 1.03 -12.52 -3.11
N LEU A 95 1.32 -12.94 -4.33
CA LEU A 95 1.16 -14.31 -4.81
C LEU A 95 2.08 -15.30 -4.07
N TYR A 96 3.32 -14.90 -3.81
CA TYR A 96 4.27 -15.71 -3.04
C TYR A 96 3.80 -15.90 -1.59
N ASN A 97 3.30 -14.85 -0.97
CA ASN A 97 2.78 -14.90 0.40
C ASN A 97 1.49 -15.74 0.50
N ILE A 98 0.63 -15.71 -0.51
CA ILE A 98 -0.52 -16.63 -0.59
C ILE A 98 -0.03 -18.08 -0.60
N LYS A 99 0.94 -18.41 -1.44
CA LYS A 99 1.51 -19.76 -1.52
C LYS A 99 2.11 -20.20 -0.17
N ALA A 100 2.83 -19.31 0.52
CA ALA A 100 3.37 -19.57 1.85
C ALA A 100 2.28 -19.79 2.91
N MET A 101 1.17 -19.04 2.83
CA MET A 101 -0.01 -19.23 3.69
C MET A 101 -0.70 -20.57 3.44
N PHE A 102 -0.90 -20.95 2.18
CA PHE A 102 -1.45 -22.26 1.82
C PHE A 102 -0.58 -23.41 2.35
N ALA A 103 0.74 -23.22 2.40
CA ALA A 103 1.68 -24.17 2.96
C ALA A 103 1.72 -24.19 4.51
N GLY A 104 0.99 -23.30 5.19
CA GLY A 104 0.95 -23.22 6.67
C GLY A 104 2.30 -22.85 7.32
N ARG A 105 3.19 -22.13 6.61
CA ARG A 105 4.60 -22.00 7.03
C ARG A 105 5.03 -20.67 7.62
N SER A 106 4.24 -19.59 7.58
CA SER A 106 4.72 -18.26 8.02
C SER A 106 4.10 -17.83 9.35
N ILE A 107 4.89 -17.89 10.42
CA ILE A 107 4.55 -17.34 11.76
C ILE A 107 5.41 -16.09 12.07
N SER A 108 6.49 -15.88 11.34
CA SER A 108 7.49 -14.84 11.64
C SER A 108 6.90 -13.43 11.68
N GLN A 109 6.00 -13.09 10.77
CA GLN A 109 5.36 -11.78 10.75
C GLN A 109 4.33 -11.59 11.87
N ALA A 110 3.60 -12.62 12.29
CA ALA A 110 2.70 -12.53 13.44
C ALA A 110 3.47 -12.26 14.74
N LEU A 111 4.62 -12.93 14.94
CA LEU A 111 5.51 -12.65 16.05
C LEU A 111 6.11 -11.23 15.96
N ALA A 112 6.45 -10.77 14.75
CA ALA A 112 6.93 -9.42 14.53
C ALA A 112 5.84 -8.37 14.86
N THR A 113 4.58 -8.66 14.54
CA THR A 113 3.43 -7.82 14.92
C THR A 113 3.34 -7.68 16.45
N ASP A 114 3.38 -8.79 17.17
CA ASP A 114 3.38 -8.79 18.64
C ASP A 114 4.53 -7.97 19.22
N LYS A 115 5.77 -8.20 18.74
CA LYS A 115 6.95 -7.45 19.19
C LYS A 115 6.88 -5.97 18.85
N PHE A 116 6.26 -5.61 17.73
CA PHE A 116 6.07 -4.21 17.35
C PHE A 116 5.08 -3.51 18.28
N VAL A 117 3.99 -4.16 18.68
CA VAL A 117 3.05 -3.63 19.67
C VAL A 117 3.74 -3.41 21.01
N ASP A 118 4.53 -4.38 21.49
CA ASP A 118 5.34 -4.25 22.71
C ASP A 118 6.32 -3.06 22.63
N GLU A 119 6.96 -2.89 21.48
CA GLU A 119 7.89 -1.77 21.25
C GLU A 119 7.16 -0.43 21.25
N ALA A 120 6.00 -0.35 20.58
CA ALA A 120 5.16 0.85 20.53
C ALA A 120 4.66 1.24 21.92
N LYS A 121 4.16 0.28 22.73
CA LYS A 121 3.76 0.52 24.13
C LYS A 121 4.91 1.13 24.94
N LYS A 122 6.11 0.59 24.82
CA LYS A 122 7.31 1.12 25.49
C LYS A 122 7.70 2.51 24.96
N LYS A 123 7.60 2.73 23.65
CA LYS A 123 7.96 3.99 22.98
C LYS A 123 7.06 5.14 23.40
N PHE A 124 5.78 4.87 23.58
CA PHE A 124 4.79 5.86 24.04
C PHE A 124 4.63 5.92 25.54
N GLU A 125 5.36 5.07 26.30
CA GLU A 125 5.30 4.98 27.77
C GLU A 125 3.89 4.72 28.29
N VAL A 126 3.11 3.91 27.54
CA VAL A 126 1.72 3.62 27.89
C VAL A 126 1.58 2.40 28.81
N SER A 127 0.48 2.34 29.54
CA SER A 127 0.13 1.22 30.41
C SER A 127 -0.05 -0.09 29.62
N GLU A 128 0.22 -1.22 30.25
CA GLU A 128 -0.11 -2.54 29.70
C GLU A 128 -1.62 -2.72 29.44
N ASP A 129 -2.47 -2.02 30.18
CA ASP A 129 -3.94 -2.08 30.07
C ASP A 129 -4.51 -1.14 28.98
N VAL A 130 -3.66 -0.49 28.15
CA VAL A 130 -4.15 0.34 27.04
C VAL A 130 -4.88 -0.53 26.03
N GLU A 131 -6.06 -0.08 25.58
CA GLU A 131 -6.82 -0.77 24.53
C GLU A 131 -6.05 -0.75 23.20
N VAL A 132 -5.74 -1.93 22.64
CA VAL A 132 -4.99 -2.07 21.39
C VAL A 132 -5.91 -2.54 20.29
N THR A 133 -6.06 -1.69 19.26
CA THR A 133 -6.89 -1.99 18.08
C THR A 133 -6.00 -2.15 16.85
N GLY A 134 -6.10 -3.29 16.18
CA GLY A 134 -5.39 -3.58 14.93
C GLY A 134 -6.23 -3.30 13.70
N PHE A 135 -5.72 -2.50 12.76
CA PHE A 135 -6.24 -2.36 11.40
C PHE A 135 -5.34 -3.09 10.42
N SER A 136 -5.92 -3.83 9.50
CA SER A 136 -5.16 -4.67 8.58
C SER A 136 -5.81 -4.81 7.21
N HIS A 137 -4.98 -4.93 6.19
CA HIS A 137 -5.38 -5.24 4.83
C HIS A 137 -4.60 -6.45 4.33
N SER A 138 -5.25 -7.30 3.54
CA SER A 138 -4.56 -8.43 2.89
C SER A 138 -3.87 -9.36 3.90
N LEU A 139 -2.62 -9.73 3.66
CA LEU A 139 -1.82 -10.63 4.51
C LEU A 139 -1.68 -10.12 5.96
N ALA A 140 -1.68 -8.82 6.19
CA ALA A 140 -1.59 -8.28 7.55
C ALA A 140 -2.75 -8.73 8.45
N HIS A 141 -3.92 -9.07 7.88
CA HIS A 141 -5.02 -9.61 8.66
C HIS A 141 -4.68 -10.99 9.26
N ASN A 142 -4.08 -11.89 8.47
CA ASN A 142 -3.61 -13.16 9.00
C ASN A 142 -2.62 -12.94 10.16
N ASN A 143 -1.66 -12.02 10.00
CA ASN A 143 -0.67 -11.70 11.03
C ASN A 143 -1.31 -11.13 12.30
N ASN A 144 -2.23 -10.18 12.18
CA ASN A 144 -2.92 -9.58 13.32
C ASN A 144 -3.83 -10.61 14.02
N THR A 145 -4.53 -11.45 13.24
CA THR A 145 -5.37 -12.52 13.78
C THR A 145 -4.53 -13.55 14.53
N VAL A 146 -3.43 -14.02 13.96
CA VAL A 146 -2.54 -14.98 14.65
C VAL A 146 -1.93 -14.35 15.91
N ALA A 147 -1.56 -13.05 15.87
CA ALA A 147 -1.06 -12.34 17.05
C ALA A 147 -2.14 -12.23 18.14
N LEU A 148 -3.39 -11.93 17.79
CA LEU A 148 -4.50 -11.93 18.73
C LEU A 148 -4.75 -13.32 19.32
N LEU A 149 -4.78 -14.36 18.48
CA LEU A 149 -5.10 -15.72 18.93
C LEU A 149 -4.03 -16.30 19.85
N ASN A 150 -2.74 -16.08 19.56
CA ASN A 150 -1.62 -16.76 20.20
C ASN A 150 -0.96 -15.96 21.33
N TYR A 151 -1.03 -14.61 21.27
CA TYR A 151 -0.28 -13.72 22.17
C TYR A 151 -1.18 -12.72 22.92
N ASP A 152 -2.49 -12.70 22.61
CA ASP A 152 -3.43 -11.69 23.15
C ASP A 152 -2.97 -10.24 22.88
N THR A 153 -2.33 -10.03 21.72
CA THR A 153 -1.71 -8.75 21.33
C THR A 153 -2.73 -7.63 21.15
N PHE A 154 -3.94 -7.96 20.69
CA PHE A 154 -5.01 -7.02 20.35
C PHE A 154 -6.27 -7.26 21.16
N ASP A 155 -6.95 -6.17 21.55
CA ASP A 155 -8.31 -6.21 22.10
C ASP A 155 -9.36 -6.30 20.97
N GLN A 156 -9.09 -5.65 19.82
CA GLN A 156 -9.93 -5.69 18.62
C GLN A 156 -9.07 -5.76 17.36
N VAL A 157 -9.50 -6.51 16.36
CA VAL A 157 -8.88 -6.57 15.04
C VAL A 157 -9.93 -6.26 13.97
N TYR A 158 -9.66 -5.26 13.16
CA TYR A 158 -10.48 -4.87 12.01
C TYR A 158 -9.71 -5.09 10.72
N SER A 159 -10.38 -5.59 9.69
CA SER A 159 -9.72 -5.81 8.40
C SER A 159 -10.57 -5.41 7.21
N ILE A 160 -9.87 -5.04 6.13
CA ILE A 160 -10.43 -4.88 4.79
C ILE A 160 -9.78 -5.93 3.90
N ASN A 161 -10.59 -6.77 3.23
CA ASN A 161 -10.13 -7.84 2.34
C ASN A 161 -8.98 -8.67 2.94
N GLY A 162 -9.19 -9.13 4.18
CA GLY A 162 -8.16 -9.80 4.95
C GLY A 162 -7.91 -11.24 4.51
N ALA A 163 -6.65 -11.62 4.43
CA ALA A 163 -6.25 -13.01 4.22
C ALA A 163 -6.64 -13.88 5.42
N GLN A 164 -7.38 -14.95 5.17
CA GLN A 164 -7.96 -15.77 6.20
C GLN A 164 -6.91 -16.60 6.95
N THR A 165 -7.25 -17.01 8.16
CA THR A 165 -6.37 -17.83 9.01
C THR A 165 -6.42 -19.28 8.57
N ASN A 166 -5.31 -20.01 8.74
CA ASN A 166 -5.22 -21.42 8.39
C ASN A 166 -5.06 -22.26 9.67
N TYR A 167 -5.92 -23.28 9.88
CA TYR A 167 -5.86 -24.11 11.09
C TYR A 167 -4.63 -25.04 11.13
N TYR A 168 -4.02 -25.37 10.00
CA TYR A 168 -2.72 -26.04 9.99
C TYR A 168 -1.61 -25.11 10.47
N GLN A 169 -1.63 -23.83 10.06
CA GLN A 169 -0.71 -22.82 10.59
C GLN A 169 -0.86 -22.70 12.10
N GLN A 170 -2.10 -22.63 12.62
CA GLN A 170 -2.37 -22.55 14.04
C GLN A 170 -1.89 -23.77 14.81
N TYR A 171 -2.03 -24.97 14.25
CA TYR A 171 -1.51 -26.19 14.88
C TYR A 171 0.01 -26.13 15.12
N PHE A 172 0.77 -25.46 14.25
CA PHE A 172 2.21 -25.29 14.43
C PHE A 172 2.56 -24.04 15.25
N ALA A 173 1.70 -23.04 15.29
CA ALA A 173 1.92 -21.76 15.97
C ALA A 173 1.45 -21.77 17.44
N ASP A 174 0.28 -22.34 17.70
CA ASP A 174 -0.35 -22.36 19.01
C ASP A 174 -0.19 -23.74 19.68
N ARG A 175 0.65 -23.77 20.71
CA ARG A 175 0.92 -24.99 21.46
C ARG A 175 -0.34 -25.55 22.16
N ASN A 176 -1.23 -24.68 22.64
CA ASN A 176 -2.45 -25.12 23.32
C ASN A 176 -3.41 -25.76 22.32
N PHE A 177 -3.62 -25.13 21.18
CA PHE A 177 -4.40 -25.71 20.08
C PHE A 177 -3.80 -27.05 19.63
N GLN A 178 -2.47 -27.11 19.43
CA GLN A 178 -1.79 -28.37 19.08
C GLN A 178 -2.07 -29.51 20.08
N LEU A 179 -2.00 -29.21 21.38
CA LEU A 179 -2.24 -30.22 22.43
C LEU A 179 -3.70 -30.69 22.44
N GLU A 180 -4.65 -29.76 22.30
CA GLU A 180 -6.08 -30.12 22.29
C GLU A 180 -6.47 -30.86 21.00
N VAL A 181 -5.92 -30.53 19.83
CA VAL A 181 -6.10 -31.29 18.59
C VAL A 181 -5.58 -32.70 18.77
N ARG A 182 -4.36 -32.88 19.30
CA ARG A 182 -3.79 -34.22 19.54
C ARG A 182 -4.63 -35.05 20.48
N LYS A 183 -5.17 -34.46 21.52
CA LYS A 183 -6.02 -35.13 22.49
C LYS A 183 -7.38 -35.49 21.90
N ASN A 184 -8.05 -34.56 21.22
CA ASN A 184 -9.39 -34.75 20.67
C ASN A 184 -9.41 -35.78 19.54
N PHE A 185 -8.43 -35.72 18.63
CA PHE A 185 -8.34 -36.65 17.49
C PHE A 185 -7.42 -37.86 17.71
N SER A 186 -6.86 -38.00 18.92
CA SER A 186 -5.97 -39.11 19.31
C SER A 186 -4.77 -39.28 18.36
N ILE A 187 -4.23 -38.17 17.79
CA ILE A 187 -3.07 -38.22 16.92
C ILE A 187 -1.75 -38.06 17.68
N SER A 188 -0.72 -38.79 17.23
CA SER A 188 0.60 -38.81 17.86
C SER A 188 1.67 -38.03 17.05
N SER A 189 1.45 -37.88 15.77
CA SER A 189 2.39 -37.26 14.85
C SER A 189 1.74 -36.15 14.00
N SER A 190 2.56 -35.24 13.47
CA SER A 190 2.09 -34.20 12.54
C SER A 190 1.66 -34.74 11.17
N LYS A 191 2.01 -35.99 10.84
CA LYS A 191 1.53 -36.63 9.61
C LYS A 191 0.06 -37.02 9.74
N GLU A 192 -0.34 -37.54 10.90
CA GLU A 192 -1.73 -37.88 11.19
C GLU A 192 -2.67 -36.68 11.21
N LEU A 193 -2.14 -35.47 11.39
CA LEU A 193 -2.92 -34.23 11.30
C LEU A 193 -3.64 -34.09 9.95
N TYR A 194 -2.98 -34.45 8.86
CA TYR A 194 -3.52 -34.36 7.51
C TYR A 194 -4.48 -35.53 7.16
N GLU A 195 -4.57 -36.53 8.03
CA GLU A 195 -5.52 -37.64 7.92
C GLU A 195 -6.86 -37.33 8.60
N ILE A 196 -6.91 -36.29 9.47
CA ILE A 196 -8.15 -35.83 10.08
C ILE A 196 -9.06 -35.27 8.96
N PRO A 197 -10.36 -35.64 8.95
CA PRO A 197 -11.31 -35.02 8.00
C PRO A 197 -11.25 -33.49 8.11
N PRO A 198 -11.14 -32.76 6.99
CA PRO A 198 -10.97 -31.30 7.01
C PRO A 198 -12.07 -30.57 7.77
N GLN A 199 -13.33 -31.01 7.60
CA GLN A 199 -14.47 -30.42 8.28
C GLN A 199 -14.40 -30.59 9.80
N ASP A 200 -13.98 -31.75 10.28
CA ASP A 200 -13.88 -32.03 11.73
C ASP A 200 -12.82 -31.13 12.37
N LEU A 201 -11.68 -30.94 11.69
CA LEU A 201 -10.62 -30.06 12.18
C LEU A 201 -11.00 -28.58 12.08
N HIS A 202 -11.72 -28.19 11.01
CA HIS A 202 -12.30 -26.86 10.85
C HIS A 202 -13.26 -26.52 12.00
N ASP A 203 -14.23 -27.39 12.26
CA ASP A 203 -15.25 -27.17 13.30
C ASP A 203 -14.62 -27.10 14.68
N PHE A 204 -13.63 -27.99 14.94
CA PHE A 204 -12.86 -27.94 16.17
C PHE A 204 -12.08 -26.61 16.33
N ALA A 205 -11.45 -26.11 15.27
CA ALA A 205 -10.73 -24.84 15.30
C ALA A 205 -11.68 -23.66 15.54
N MET A 206 -12.86 -23.66 14.89
CA MET A 206 -13.91 -22.64 15.10
C MET A 206 -14.40 -22.62 16.54
N GLU A 207 -14.61 -23.79 17.15
CA GLU A 207 -15.01 -23.89 18.55
C GLU A 207 -13.89 -23.41 19.50
N PHE A 208 -12.66 -23.87 19.26
CA PHE A 208 -11.52 -23.55 20.12
C PHE A 208 -11.22 -22.04 20.18
N TYR A 209 -11.30 -21.35 19.05
CA TYR A 209 -11.03 -19.92 18.97
C TYR A 209 -12.28 -19.03 19.09
N GLY A 210 -13.47 -19.61 19.26
CA GLY A 210 -14.75 -18.90 19.21
C GLY A 210 -14.88 -17.70 20.14
N ASP A 211 -14.28 -17.74 21.33
CA ASP A 211 -14.32 -16.60 22.26
C ASP A 211 -13.44 -15.43 21.79
N LYS A 212 -12.23 -15.71 21.30
CA LYS A 212 -11.33 -14.69 20.75
C LYS A 212 -11.84 -14.13 19.40
N ALA A 213 -12.54 -14.98 18.63
CA ALA A 213 -13.12 -14.57 17.35
C ALA A 213 -14.13 -13.43 17.46
N LYS A 214 -14.75 -13.20 18.62
CA LYS A 214 -15.69 -12.09 18.86
C LYS A 214 -15.04 -10.72 18.70
N ASN A 215 -13.74 -10.65 18.82
CA ASN A 215 -12.93 -9.44 18.71
C ASN A 215 -12.38 -9.20 17.28
N ILE A 216 -12.83 -9.99 16.30
CA ILE A 216 -12.40 -9.88 14.91
C ILE A 216 -13.57 -9.39 14.06
N HIS A 217 -13.33 -8.32 13.30
CA HIS A 217 -14.32 -7.67 12.44
C HIS A 217 -13.74 -7.52 11.04
N GLN A 218 -14.40 -8.11 10.06
CA GLN A 218 -13.90 -8.15 8.69
C GLN A 218 -14.89 -7.44 7.75
N THR A 219 -14.39 -6.56 6.91
CA THR A 219 -15.13 -6.00 5.77
C THR A 219 -14.51 -6.57 4.49
N ILE A 220 -15.28 -7.34 3.75
CA ILE A 220 -14.77 -8.18 2.66
C ILE A 220 -15.58 -7.93 1.39
N SER A 221 -14.91 -7.75 0.25
CA SER A 221 -15.58 -7.85 -1.05
C SER A 221 -16.02 -9.28 -1.31
N LYS A 222 -17.27 -9.46 -1.79
CA LYS A 222 -17.72 -10.78 -2.24
C LYS A 222 -16.94 -11.31 -3.45
N ASP A 223 -16.24 -10.41 -4.17
CA ASP A 223 -15.40 -10.71 -5.33
C ASP A 223 -13.91 -10.79 -4.95
N ASP A 224 -13.56 -10.66 -3.67
CA ASP A 224 -12.16 -10.75 -3.24
C ASP A 224 -11.59 -12.15 -3.48
N PRO A 225 -10.52 -12.29 -4.29
CA PRO A 225 -9.91 -13.57 -4.60
C PRO A 225 -9.33 -14.28 -3.37
N LEU A 226 -8.83 -13.55 -2.35
CA LEU A 226 -8.34 -14.16 -1.11
C LEU A 226 -9.47 -14.78 -0.29
N TYR A 227 -10.61 -14.11 -0.24
CA TYR A 227 -11.78 -14.65 0.43
C TYR A 227 -12.36 -15.82 -0.34
N ALA A 228 -12.39 -15.74 -1.67
CA ALA A 228 -12.86 -16.81 -2.52
C ALA A 228 -12.05 -18.09 -2.28
N VAL A 229 -10.72 -18.02 -2.33
CA VAL A 229 -9.85 -19.19 -2.16
C VAL A 229 -9.83 -19.74 -0.73
N SER A 230 -10.33 -19.00 0.23
CA SER A 230 -10.41 -19.46 1.63
C SER A 230 -11.49 -20.52 1.89
N VAL A 231 -12.25 -20.97 0.87
CA VAL A 231 -13.07 -22.20 0.95
C VAL A 231 -12.23 -23.46 0.96
N VAL A 232 -10.98 -23.38 0.49
CA VAL A 232 -10.08 -24.52 0.39
C VAL A 232 -9.70 -25.05 1.77
N ARG A 233 -9.47 -26.36 1.83
CA ARG A 233 -8.98 -27.08 3.01
C ARG A 233 -7.84 -26.32 3.72
N GLY A 234 -7.99 -26.15 5.01
CA GLY A 234 -7.02 -25.49 5.89
C GLY A 234 -7.47 -24.13 6.36
N PHE A 235 -8.26 -23.40 5.59
CA PHE A 235 -8.72 -22.08 6.00
C PHE A 235 -9.97 -22.10 6.85
N PHE A 236 -10.07 -21.12 7.74
CA PHE A 236 -11.28 -20.84 8.51
C PHE A 236 -11.41 -19.33 8.73
N THR A 237 -12.63 -18.84 8.66
CA THR A 237 -12.94 -17.43 8.75
C THR A 237 -13.46 -17.10 10.14
N LEU A 238 -12.74 -16.27 10.89
CA LEU A 238 -13.07 -15.92 12.28
C LEU A 238 -13.72 -14.55 12.37
N GLY A 239 -14.65 -14.39 13.30
CA GLY A 239 -15.26 -13.11 13.65
C GLY A 239 -16.49 -12.74 12.82
N SER A 240 -16.89 -11.48 12.92
CA SER A 240 -18.01 -10.92 12.17
C SER A 240 -17.57 -10.46 10.78
N ILE A 241 -18.41 -10.72 9.77
CA ILE A 241 -18.14 -10.35 8.38
C ILE A 241 -19.20 -9.36 7.91
N THR A 242 -18.74 -8.25 7.35
CA THR A 242 -19.55 -7.31 6.57
C THR A 242 -19.17 -7.45 5.11
N MET A 243 -20.12 -7.93 4.28
CA MET A 243 -19.87 -8.09 2.85
C MET A 243 -20.11 -6.78 2.10
N VAL A 244 -19.21 -6.47 1.18
CA VAL A 244 -19.32 -5.34 0.24
C VAL A 244 -19.35 -5.89 -1.18
N ASP A 245 -20.18 -5.30 -2.02
CA ASP A 245 -20.31 -5.65 -3.42
C ASP A 245 -19.49 -4.70 -4.27
N THR A 246 -18.32 -5.15 -4.71
CA THR A 246 -17.43 -4.36 -5.58
C THR A 246 -17.74 -4.51 -7.07
N ASN A 247 -18.53 -5.52 -7.43
CA ASN A 247 -18.98 -5.76 -8.81
C ASN A 247 -20.43 -6.26 -8.87
N PRO A 248 -21.43 -5.35 -8.81
CA PRO A 248 -22.85 -5.72 -8.76
C PRO A 248 -23.37 -6.51 -9.96
N ASP A 249 -22.62 -6.54 -11.06
CA ASP A 249 -23.05 -7.20 -12.32
C ASP A 249 -22.80 -8.71 -12.31
N VAL A 250 -22.07 -9.23 -11.30
CA VAL A 250 -21.71 -10.65 -11.20
C VAL A 250 -22.00 -11.20 -9.79
N PRO A 251 -22.27 -12.50 -9.64
CA PRO A 251 -22.33 -13.15 -8.33
C PRO A 251 -20.94 -13.13 -7.68
N GLY A 252 -20.87 -13.29 -6.36
CA GLY A 252 -19.60 -13.33 -5.64
C GLY A 252 -18.71 -14.50 -6.07
N LEU A 253 -17.42 -14.27 -6.23
CA LEU A 253 -16.46 -15.27 -6.69
C LEU A 253 -16.44 -16.52 -5.77
N ARG A 254 -16.60 -16.33 -4.45
CA ARG A 254 -16.66 -17.44 -3.48
C ARG A 254 -17.83 -18.39 -3.74
N GLU A 255 -18.97 -17.88 -4.14
CA GLU A 255 -20.15 -18.71 -4.43
C GLU A 255 -19.91 -19.62 -5.64
N LEU A 256 -19.16 -19.14 -6.64
CA LEU A 256 -18.85 -19.89 -7.85
C LEU A 256 -17.89 -21.06 -7.62
N ILE A 257 -16.96 -20.91 -6.70
CA ILE A 257 -15.93 -21.93 -6.46
C ILE A 257 -16.29 -22.87 -5.30
N ALA A 258 -17.37 -22.60 -4.58
CA ALA A 258 -17.78 -23.40 -3.41
C ALA A 258 -18.11 -24.87 -3.76
N ASP A 259 -18.56 -25.15 -4.98
CA ASP A 259 -18.92 -26.48 -5.45
C ASP A 259 -17.74 -27.22 -6.13
N ILE A 260 -16.61 -26.52 -6.37
CA ILE A 260 -15.42 -27.11 -6.98
C ILE A 260 -14.61 -27.84 -5.91
N PRO A 261 -14.12 -29.08 -6.15
CA PRO A 261 -13.32 -29.82 -5.18
C PRO A 261 -12.04 -29.08 -4.76
N ASP A 262 -11.67 -29.16 -3.48
CA ASP A 262 -10.54 -28.44 -2.88
C ASP A 262 -9.19 -28.69 -3.58
N ASP A 263 -8.93 -29.92 -4.00
CA ASP A 263 -7.72 -30.29 -4.72
C ASP A 263 -7.65 -29.65 -6.11
N VAL A 264 -8.77 -29.53 -6.79
CA VAL A 264 -8.87 -28.86 -8.10
C VAL A 264 -8.60 -27.37 -7.98
N ILE A 265 -9.21 -26.70 -6.99
CA ILE A 265 -8.97 -25.28 -6.73
C ILE A 265 -7.50 -25.04 -6.37
N LYS A 266 -6.95 -25.89 -5.50
CA LYS A 266 -5.55 -25.80 -5.10
C LYS A 266 -4.61 -25.94 -6.29
N ASP A 267 -4.78 -26.96 -7.13
CA ASP A 267 -3.94 -27.21 -8.30
C ASP A 267 -4.04 -26.08 -9.32
N PHE A 268 -5.24 -25.58 -9.55
CA PHE A 268 -5.45 -24.40 -10.42
C PHE A 268 -4.74 -23.15 -9.89
N GLN A 269 -4.84 -22.89 -8.60
CA GLN A 269 -4.17 -21.75 -7.96
C GLN A 269 -2.66 -21.87 -8.01
N GLU A 270 -2.09 -23.04 -7.69
CA GLU A 270 -0.64 -23.25 -7.75
C GLU A 270 -0.10 -23.03 -9.16
N LEU A 271 -0.79 -23.54 -10.19
CA LEU A 271 -0.43 -23.28 -11.59
C LEU A 271 -0.51 -21.79 -11.95
N ALA A 272 -1.58 -21.13 -11.56
CA ALA A 272 -1.78 -19.71 -11.85
C ALA A 272 -0.75 -18.83 -11.14
N ILE A 273 -0.44 -19.13 -9.88
CA ILE A 273 0.56 -18.39 -9.08
C ILE A 273 1.97 -18.58 -9.62
N ASP A 274 2.39 -19.84 -9.84
CA ASP A 274 3.74 -20.14 -10.35
C ASP A 274 3.97 -19.45 -11.71
N PHE A 275 2.95 -19.47 -12.57
CA PHE A 275 2.99 -18.77 -13.84
C PHE A 275 3.03 -17.24 -13.70
N ALA A 276 2.14 -16.65 -12.90
CA ALA A 276 2.01 -15.21 -12.76
C ALA A 276 3.27 -14.56 -12.15
N VAL A 277 3.87 -15.19 -11.13
CA VAL A 277 5.11 -14.72 -10.52
C VAL A 277 6.22 -14.62 -11.55
N ALA A 278 6.47 -15.68 -12.29
CA ALA A 278 7.54 -15.70 -13.30
C ALA A 278 7.25 -14.80 -14.51
N SER A 279 5.97 -14.71 -14.92
CA SER A 279 5.56 -13.83 -16.03
C SER A 279 5.73 -12.35 -15.73
N ASN A 280 5.54 -11.92 -14.51
CA ASN A 280 5.74 -10.53 -14.10
C ASN A 280 7.21 -10.11 -14.18
N GLU A 281 8.15 -11.04 -13.93
CA GLU A 281 9.59 -10.77 -14.00
C GLU A 281 10.14 -10.77 -15.43
N GLY A 282 9.67 -11.70 -16.29
CA GLY A 282 10.27 -11.95 -17.61
C GLY A 282 9.27 -12.15 -18.75
N GLY A 283 7.99 -11.88 -18.54
CA GLY A 283 6.92 -12.11 -19.53
C GLY A 283 6.55 -13.58 -19.67
N THR A 284 5.62 -13.88 -20.60
CA THR A 284 5.03 -15.21 -20.83
C THR A 284 6.06 -16.35 -20.96
N ASN A 285 7.19 -16.07 -21.60
CA ASN A 285 8.23 -17.08 -21.81
C ASN A 285 8.85 -17.53 -20.48
N GLU A 286 9.07 -16.60 -19.53
CA GLU A 286 9.60 -16.93 -18.21
C GLU A 286 8.56 -17.68 -17.38
N GLY A 287 7.25 -17.32 -17.49
CA GLY A 287 6.16 -18.07 -16.86
C GLY A 287 6.11 -19.53 -17.32
N VAL A 288 6.18 -19.78 -18.63
CA VAL A 288 6.23 -21.14 -19.18
C VAL A 288 7.51 -21.88 -18.75
N LYS A 289 8.64 -21.19 -18.74
CA LYS A 289 9.92 -21.75 -18.28
C LYS A 289 9.89 -22.16 -16.80
N GLU A 290 9.26 -21.38 -15.94
CA GLU A 290 9.10 -21.74 -14.53
C GLU A 290 8.31 -23.04 -14.36
N LEU A 291 7.22 -23.22 -15.10
CA LEU A 291 6.40 -24.41 -15.04
C LEU A 291 7.12 -25.66 -15.57
N ILE A 292 7.79 -25.55 -16.72
CA ILE A 292 8.36 -26.71 -17.43
C ILE A 292 9.85 -26.90 -17.10
N GLY A 293 10.53 -25.87 -16.62
CA GLY A 293 11.97 -25.88 -16.38
C GLY A 293 12.84 -25.61 -17.63
N ILE A 294 12.23 -25.24 -18.78
CA ILE A 294 12.90 -25.07 -20.07
C ILE A 294 12.48 -23.79 -20.74
N ASP A 295 13.44 -23.02 -21.26
CA ASP A 295 13.18 -21.85 -22.11
C ASP A 295 12.71 -22.29 -23.51
N VAL A 296 11.39 -22.47 -23.65
CA VAL A 296 10.75 -22.89 -24.90
C VAL A 296 10.78 -21.77 -25.94
N GLY A 297 10.85 -20.51 -25.52
CA GLY A 297 11.01 -19.38 -26.43
C GLY A 297 12.27 -19.44 -27.30
N ALA A 298 13.31 -20.11 -26.81
CA ALA A 298 14.54 -20.35 -27.58
C ALA A 298 14.37 -21.29 -28.79
N PHE A 299 13.23 -22.00 -28.87
CA PHE A 299 12.95 -22.98 -29.93
C PHE A 299 12.04 -22.43 -31.04
N LYS A 300 11.23 -21.39 -30.75
CA LYS A 300 10.13 -20.92 -31.62
C LYS A 300 10.54 -20.52 -33.04
N ASP A 301 11.79 -20.04 -33.19
CA ASP A 301 12.33 -19.55 -34.47
C ASP A 301 13.26 -20.58 -35.16
N LYS A 302 13.32 -21.82 -34.63
CA LYS A 302 14.20 -22.88 -35.15
C LYS A 302 13.36 -24.01 -35.76
N GLU A 303 13.78 -24.51 -36.91
CA GLU A 303 13.08 -25.58 -37.61
C GLU A 303 14.04 -26.72 -37.99
N GLY A 304 13.48 -27.92 -38.19
CA GLY A 304 14.16 -29.07 -38.70
C GLY A 304 15.48 -29.41 -38.01
N MET A 305 16.58 -29.46 -38.74
CA MET A 305 17.88 -29.86 -38.22
C MET A 305 18.51 -28.85 -37.27
N GLU A 306 18.20 -27.56 -37.40
CA GLU A 306 18.67 -26.53 -36.46
C GLU A 306 18.05 -26.71 -35.08
N LEU A 307 16.74 -26.97 -35.03
CA LEU A 307 16.03 -27.26 -33.79
C LEU A 307 16.55 -28.54 -33.15
N ALA A 308 16.71 -29.61 -33.92
CA ALA A 308 17.29 -30.86 -33.45
C ALA A 308 18.69 -30.67 -32.85
N GLY A 309 19.57 -29.93 -33.56
CA GLY A 309 20.91 -29.62 -33.10
C GLY A 309 20.94 -28.84 -31.77
N HIS A 310 20.03 -27.88 -31.61
CA HIS A 310 19.91 -27.11 -30.38
C HIS A 310 19.47 -27.98 -29.17
N ILE A 311 18.51 -28.88 -29.38
CA ILE A 311 18.04 -29.78 -28.33
C ILE A 311 19.13 -30.81 -27.99
N ILE A 312 19.81 -31.39 -28.96
CA ILE A 312 20.92 -32.32 -28.72
C ILE A 312 22.03 -31.65 -27.88
N ALA A 313 22.37 -30.40 -28.19
CA ALA A 313 23.40 -29.65 -27.46
C ALA A 313 23.02 -29.42 -25.97
N ASN A 314 21.72 -29.28 -25.68
CA ASN A 314 21.22 -28.99 -24.34
C ASN A 314 20.49 -30.17 -23.68
N TYR A 315 20.53 -31.37 -24.27
CA TYR A 315 19.71 -32.53 -23.94
C TYR A 315 19.73 -32.90 -22.46
N ASP A 316 20.90 -33.01 -21.83
CA ASP A 316 21.01 -33.42 -20.44
C ASP A 316 20.42 -32.41 -19.46
N THR A 317 20.63 -31.12 -19.75
CA THR A 317 20.07 -30.06 -18.91
C THR A 317 18.53 -30.05 -19.01
N MET A 318 18.02 -30.22 -20.23
CA MET A 318 16.58 -30.30 -20.50
C MET A 318 15.94 -31.52 -19.86
N VAL A 319 16.53 -32.71 -20.05
CA VAL A 319 15.98 -33.97 -19.47
C VAL A 319 16.00 -33.92 -17.94
N ARG A 320 17.04 -33.33 -17.34
CA ARG A 320 17.09 -33.15 -15.89
C ARG A 320 15.97 -32.24 -15.41
N ALA A 321 15.78 -31.08 -16.03
CA ALA A 321 14.72 -30.14 -15.69
C ALA A 321 13.33 -30.78 -15.88
N LEU A 322 13.11 -31.48 -17.00
CA LEU A 322 11.84 -32.16 -17.24
C LEU A 322 11.58 -33.27 -16.22
N ASN A 323 12.57 -34.11 -15.89
CA ASN A 323 12.36 -35.16 -14.89
C ASN A 323 12.02 -34.63 -13.49
N GLU A 324 12.48 -33.41 -13.18
CA GLU A 324 12.18 -32.74 -11.92
C GLU A 324 10.81 -32.05 -11.93
N LYS A 325 10.51 -31.28 -12.97
CA LYS A 325 9.32 -30.40 -13.04
C LYS A 325 8.08 -31.06 -13.65
N LEU A 326 8.27 -32.01 -14.57
CA LEU A 326 7.16 -32.58 -15.36
C LEU A 326 6.17 -33.41 -14.53
N PRO A 327 6.57 -34.35 -13.64
CA PRO A 327 5.58 -35.18 -12.95
C PRO A 327 4.59 -34.36 -12.10
N PRO A 328 5.01 -33.42 -11.22
CA PRO A 328 4.08 -32.63 -10.45
C PRO A 328 3.27 -31.64 -11.32
N LEU A 329 3.82 -31.16 -12.43
CA LEU A 329 3.10 -30.31 -13.37
C LEU A 329 1.99 -31.09 -14.09
N LEU A 330 2.32 -32.30 -14.57
CA LEU A 330 1.35 -33.15 -15.28
C LEU A 330 0.16 -33.52 -14.40
N ASP A 331 0.44 -33.93 -13.15
CA ASP A 331 -0.61 -34.24 -12.17
C ASP A 331 -1.58 -33.08 -11.99
N ARG A 332 -1.05 -31.86 -11.73
CA ARG A 332 -1.87 -30.66 -11.58
C ARG A 332 -2.64 -30.28 -12.84
N VAL A 333 -1.99 -30.36 -14.01
CA VAL A 333 -2.65 -30.04 -15.28
C VAL A 333 -3.77 -31.05 -15.58
N GLN A 334 -3.58 -32.34 -15.29
CA GLN A 334 -4.62 -33.36 -15.44
C GLN A 334 -5.82 -33.10 -14.53
N THR A 335 -5.59 -32.75 -13.25
CA THR A 335 -6.65 -32.38 -12.33
C THR A 335 -7.46 -31.19 -12.84
N VAL A 336 -6.79 -30.13 -13.29
CA VAL A 336 -7.44 -28.92 -13.81
C VAL A 336 -8.18 -29.21 -15.11
N THR A 337 -7.57 -29.94 -16.05
CA THR A 337 -8.19 -30.25 -17.36
C THR A 337 -9.43 -31.13 -17.19
N ALA A 338 -9.39 -32.14 -16.32
CA ALA A 338 -10.52 -33.01 -16.03
C ALA A 338 -11.75 -32.23 -15.50
N ASN A 339 -11.52 -31.14 -14.76
CA ASN A 339 -12.57 -30.29 -14.18
C ASN A 339 -12.76 -28.95 -14.91
N SER A 340 -12.12 -28.78 -16.06
CA SER A 340 -12.09 -27.50 -16.78
C SER A 340 -13.47 -27.00 -17.21
N ASN A 341 -14.39 -27.90 -17.60
CA ASN A 341 -15.75 -27.53 -17.94
C ASN A 341 -16.54 -26.97 -16.75
N GLU A 342 -16.30 -27.47 -15.53
CA GLU A 342 -16.94 -26.99 -14.31
C GLU A 342 -16.34 -25.65 -13.90
N ILE A 343 -15.01 -25.53 -13.86
CA ILE A 343 -14.30 -24.30 -13.50
C ILE A 343 -14.67 -23.15 -14.45
N PHE A 344 -14.42 -23.35 -15.74
CA PHE A 344 -14.63 -22.29 -16.74
C PHE A 344 -16.10 -22.12 -17.13
N GLY A 345 -16.94 -23.15 -16.95
CA GLY A 345 -18.38 -23.09 -17.11
C GLY A 345 -19.02 -22.17 -16.08
N SER A 346 -18.70 -22.35 -14.80
CA SER A 346 -19.20 -21.49 -13.71
C SER A 346 -18.76 -20.01 -13.90
N LEU A 347 -17.51 -19.78 -14.33
CA LEU A 347 -17.02 -18.43 -14.62
C LEU A 347 -17.73 -17.80 -15.84
N GLU A 348 -18.08 -18.58 -16.84
CA GLU A 348 -18.80 -18.11 -18.04
C GLU A 348 -20.27 -17.81 -17.71
N GLU A 349 -20.97 -18.71 -17.02
CA GLU A 349 -22.36 -18.52 -16.60
C GLU A 349 -22.54 -17.29 -15.71
N ALA A 350 -21.53 -17.01 -14.88
CA ALA A 350 -21.50 -15.84 -14.01
C ALA A 350 -21.08 -14.55 -14.72
N GLY A 351 -20.65 -14.60 -15.98
CA GLY A 351 -20.25 -13.42 -16.76
C GLY A 351 -18.82 -12.93 -16.54
N TYR A 352 -17.99 -13.65 -15.77
CA TYR A 352 -16.58 -13.29 -15.62
C TYR A 352 -15.77 -13.50 -16.91
N ILE A 353 -16.12 -14.53 -17.68
CA ILE A 353 -15.49 -14.82 -18.98
C ILE A 353 -16.57 -15.04 -20.05
N THR A 354 -16.18 -14.93 -21.31
CA THR A 354 -17.06 -15.20 -22.45
C THR A 354 -17.01 -16.67 -22.86
N GLU A 355 -18.06 -17.19 -23.53
CA GLU A 355 -18.09 -18.53 -24.10
C GLU A 355 -16.84 -18.82 -24.96
N ARG A 356 -16.46 -17.88 -25.83
CA ARG A 356 -15.24 -18.02 -26.64
C ARG A 356 -13.97 -18.17 -25.79
N GLN A 357 -13.82 -17.40 -24.69
CA GLN A 357 -12.68 -17.52 -23.79
C GLN A 357 -12.65 -18.89 -23.12
N LYS A 358 -13.81 -19.39 -22.67
CA LYS A 358 -13.98 -20.74 -22.13
C LYS A 358 -13.53 -21.81 -23.13
N GLU A 359 -14.13 -21.83 -24.31
CA GLU A 359 -13.84 -22.86 -25.33
C GLU A 359 -12.38 -22.92 -25.74
N VAL A 360 -11.78 -21.76 -26.05
CA VAL A 360 -10.35 -21.69 -26.41
C VAL A 360 -9.45 -22.13 -25.27
N THR A 361 -9.76 -21.73 -24.04
CA THR A 361 -8.97 -22.12 -22.88
C THR A 361 -9.01 -23.62 -22.64
N ILE A 362 -10.18 -24.25 -22.68
CA ILE A 362 -10.34 -25.70 -22.48
C ILE A 362 -9.63 -26.49 -23.59
N ASP A 363 -9.78 -26.08 -24.87
CA ASP A 363 -9.12 -26.75 -26.01
C ASP A 363 -7.59 -26.72 -25.84
N HIS A 364 -7.03 -25.56 -25.51
CA HIS A 364 -5.59 -25.42 -25.35
C HIS A 364 -5.04 -26.04 -24.07
N LEU A 365 -5.78 -26.06 -22.95
CA LEU A 365 -5.39 -26.85 -21.77
C LEU A 365 -5.32 -28.35 -22.09
N THR A 366 -6.29 -28.87 -22.84
CA THR A 366 -6.29 -30.28 -23.28
C THR A 366 -5.07 -30.58 -24.18
N ARG A 367 -4.67 -29.63 -25.05
CA ARG A 367 -3.44 -29.78 -25.87
C ARG A 367 -2.16 -29.74 -25.04
N ILE A 368 -2.11 -28.87 -24.04
CA ILE A 368 -1.00 -28.81 -23.07
C ILE A 368 -0.88 -30.16 -22.35
N GLU A 369 -1.96 -30.67 -21.77
CA GLU A 369 -1.98 -31.97 -21.09
C GLU A 369 -1.46 -33.08 -22.01
N LYS A 370 -2.00 -33.19 -23.20
CA LYS A 370 -1.56 -34.19 -24.18
C LYS A 370 -0.06 -34.08 -24.51
N SER A 371 0.43 -32.85 -24.69
CA SER A 371 1.84 -32.63 -24.95
C SER A 371 2.74 -33.00 -23.76
N LEU A 372 2.29 -32.75 -22.53
CA LEU A 372 3.01 -33.18 -21.33
C LEU A 372 3.06 -34.70 -21.18
N ILE A 373 1.97 -35.40 -21.46
CA ILE A 373 1.91 -36.89 -21.50
C ILE A 373 2.87 -37.41 -22.56
N ASP A 374 2.82 -36.88 -23.77
CA ASP A 374 3.73 -37.29 -24.86
C ASP A 374 5.21 -37.06 -24.51
N ILE A 375 5.55 -35.97 -23.80
CA ILE A 375 6.90 -35.71 -23.31
C ILE A 375 7.30 -36.76 -22.26
N GLU A 376 6.43 -37.03 -21.31
CA GLU A 376 6.68 -38.04 -20.27
C GLU A 376 6.95 -39.42 -20.87
N ASP A 377 6.14 -39.84 -21.83
CA ASP A 377 6.29 -41.13 -22.54
C ASP A 377 7.62 -41.16 -23.33
N ILE A 378 7.97 -40.09 -24.04
CA ILE A 378 9.25 -39.98 -24.75
C ILE A 378 10.43 -40.16 -23.77
N LEU A 379 10.36 -39.54 -22.60
CA LEU A 379 11.44 -39.63 -21.59
C LEU A 379 11.55 -41.04 -20.99
N LYS A 380 10.41 -41.68 -20.68
CA LYS A 380 10.33 -43.04 -20.15
C LYS A 380 10.87 -44.09 -21.13
N ASP A 381 10.47 -43.98 -22.40
CA ASP A 381 10.82 -44.94 -23.46
C ASP A 381 12.26 -44.80 -23.96
N ASN A 382 12.90 -43.67 -23.76
CA ASN A 382 14.18 -43.33 -24.33
C ASN A 382 15.26 -42.97 -23.29
N VAL A 383 15.33 -43.68 -22.18
CA VAL A 383 16.31 -43.43 -21.08
C VAL A 383 17.75 -43.36 -21.56
N ASN A 384 18.10 -44.09 -22.64
CA ASN A 384 19.45 -44.16 -23.21
C ASN A 384 19.57 -43.38 -24.56
N LEU A 385 18.68 -42.41 -24.82
CA LEU A 385 18.67 -41.67 -26.11
C LEU A 385 20.02 -40.99 -26.39
N ARG A 386 20.67 -40.44 -25.38
CA ARG A 386 21.99 -39.80 -25.51
C ARG A 386 23.08 -40.77 -25.94
N ASP A 387 23.13 -41.95 -25.34
CA ASP A 387 24.14 -42.96 -25.70
C ASP A 387 23.95 -43.43 -27.13
N LYS A 388 22.70 -43.53 -27.59
CA LYS A 388 22.36 -43.84 -28.99
C LYS A 388 22.76 -42.72 -29.94
N LEU A 389 22.55 -41.46 -29.58
CA LEU A 389 22.95 -40.28 -30.37
C LEU A 389 24.47 -40.14 -30.53
N ASN A 390 25.21 -40.50 -29.47
CA ASN A 390 26.68 -40.46 -29.48
C ASN A 390 27.33 -41.67 -30.19
N ASN A 391 26.54 -42.67 -30.59
CA ASN A 391 27.06 -43.86 -31.25
C ASN A 391 26.98 -43.74 -32.77
N PRO A 392 28.11 -43.55 -33.49
CA PRO A 392 28.11 -43.35 -34.94
C PRO A 392 27.67 -44.58 -35.75
N PHE A 393 27.48 -45.75 -35.13
CA PHE A 393 27.11 -46.99 -35.79
C PHE A 393 25.62 -47.33 -35.72
N LEU A 394 24.82 -46.63 -34.91
CA LEU A 394 23.37 -46.76 -34.85
C LEU A 394 22.76 -45.64 -35.68
N GLY A 395 22.05 -46.01 -36.75
CA GLY A 395 21.43 -45.04 -37.67
C GLY A 395 20.60 -43.98 -36.93
N ALA A 396 21.04 -42.74 -36.90
CA ALA A 396 20.51 -41.62 -36.15
C ALA A 396 19.09 -41.15 -36.58
N GLY A 397 18.41 -41.87 -37.44
CA GLY A 397 17.12 -41.43 -38.00
C GLY A 397 15.97 -41.44 -36.99
N ASN A 398 15.83 -42.50 -36.24
CA ASN A 398 14.73 -42.63 -35.24
C ASN A 398 14.95 -41.72 -34.03
N GLU A 399 16.20 -41.57 -33.61
CA GLU A 399 16.59 -40.70 -32.49
C GLU A 399 16.35 -39.21 -32.83
N ILE A 400 16.65 -38.78 -34.06
CA ILE A 400 16.33 -37.43 -34.53
C ILE A 400 14.82 -37.21 -34.57
N VAL A 401 14.05 -38.18 -35.03
CA VAL A 401 12.57 -38.10 -35.02
C VAL A 401 12.04 -37.95 -33.58
N THR A 402 12.60 -38.71 -32.63
CA THR A 402 12.23 -38.62 -31.20
C THR A 402 12.55 -37.23 -30.64
N ILE A 403 13.69 -36.63 -30.96
CA ILE A 403 14.06 -35.28 -30.55
C ILE A 403 13.14 -34.24 -31.16
N LEU A 404 12.80 -34.34 -32.43
CA LEU A 404 11.89 -33.42 -33.09
C LEU A 404 10.49 -33.55 -32.52
N ARG A 405 10.05 -34.73 -32.11
CA ARG A 405 8.78 -34.95 -31.43
C ARG A 405 8.78 -34.31 -30.06
N LEU A 406 9.85 -34.43 -29.26
CA LEU A 406 10.02 -33.73 -28.00
C LEU A 406 9.94 -32.22 -28.19
N ALA A 407 10.65 -31.68 -29.17
CA ALA A 407 10.62 -30.27 -29.52
C ALA A 407 9.22 -29.79 -29.92
N SER A 408 8.52 -30.56 -30.75
CA SER A 408 7.18 -30.23 -31.21
C SER A 408 6.19 -30.10 -30.04
N ASN A 409 6.27 -31.01 -29.06
CA ASN A 409 5.42 -30.95 -27.88
C ASN A 409 5.73 -29.75 -26.98
N LEU A 410 7.00 -29.41 -26.80
CA LEU A 410 7.40 -28.20 -26.07
C LEU A 410 6.90 -26.93 -26.75
N VAL A 411 7.02 -26.84 -28.07
CA VAL A 411 6.51 -25.71 -28.86
C VAL A 411 4.98 -25.65 -28.80
N GLU A 412 4.27 -26.79 -28.86
CA GLU A 412 2.81 -26.85 -28.74
C GLU A 412 2.33 -26.30 -27.42
N ILE A 413 2.99 -26.64 -26.31
CA ILE A 413 2.68 -26.08 -24.98
C ILE A 413 2.80 -24.55 -25.00
N TYR A 414 3.91 -24.03 -25.53
CA TYR A 414 4.12 -22.58 -25.62
C TYR A 414 3.07 -21.90 -26.51
N MET A 415 2.77 -22.47 -27.66
CA MET A 415 1.79 -21.91 -28.60
C MET A 415 0.38 -21.97 -28.02
N SER A 416 0.00 -23.08 -27.38
CA SER A 416 -1.29 -23.20 -26.70
C SER A 416 -1.45 -22.16 -25.61
N TYR A 417 -0.42 -21.93 -24.81
CA TYR A 417 -0.44 -20.88 -23.81
C TYR A 417 -0.63 -19.49 -24.46
N LYS A 418 0.09 -19.21 -25.56
CA LYS A 418 -0.06 -17.95 -26.30
C LYS A 418 -1.47 -17.74 -26.88
N GLU A 419 -2.14 -18.79 -27.31
CA GLU A 419 -3.54 -18.70 -27.77
C GLU A 419 -4.49 -18.39 -26.59
N ILE A 420 -4.28 -19.01 -25.41
CA ILE A 420 -5.02 -18.65 -24.19
C ILE A 420 -4.80 -17.16 -23.84
N GLU A 421 -3.55 -16.69 -23.85
CA GLU A 421 -3.21 -15.29 -23.58
C GLU A 421 -3.91 -14.33 -24.54
N LYS A 422 -3.98 -14.64 -25.84
CA LYS A 422 -4.64 -13.82 -26.87
C LYS A 422 -6.14 -13.67 -26.66
N THR A 423 -6.79 -14.58 -25.96
CA THR A 423 -8.22 -14.45 -25.61
C THR A 423 -8.48 -13.30 -24.65
N GLY A 424 -7.44 -12.84 -23.94
CA GLY A 424 -7.56 -11.84 -22.88
C GLY A 424 -8.12 -12.39 -21.56
N ILE A 425 -8.32 -13.72 -21.44
CA ILE A 425 -8.83 -14.35 -20.20
C ILE A 425 -7.92 -14.04 -19.01
N LEU A 426 -6.59 -14.08 -19.20
CA LEU A 426 -5.63 -13.79 -18.14
C LEU A 426 -5.77 -12.36 -17.61
N LYS A 427 -5.95 -11.36 -18.49
CA LYS A 427 -6.22 -9.98 -18.09
C LYS A 427 -7.57 -9.83 -17.38
N ARG A 428 -8.56 -10.63 -17.79
CA ARG A 428 -9.87 -10.64 -17.14
C ARG A 428 -9.78 -11.22 -15.73
N LEU A 429 -9.03 -12.30 -15.56
CA LEU A 429 -8.74 -12.89 -14.24
C LEU A 429 -7.85 -11.98 -13.38
N GLU A 430 -6.92 -11.22 -13.99
CA GLU A 430 -6.17 -10.18 -13.29
C GLU A 430 -7.06 -9.05 -12.76
N SER A 431 -8.12 -8.66 -13.49
CA SER A 431 -9.04 -7.62 -13.02
C SER A 431 -9.87 -8.05 -11.81
N ILE A 432 -10.01 -9.36 -11.56
CA ILE A 432 -10.66 -9.87 -10.34
C ILE A 432 -9.85 -9.48 -9.10
N LYS A 433 -8.53 -9.41 -9.20
CA LYS A 433 -7.69 -8.97 -8.07
C LYS A 433 -7.92 -7.50 -7.70
N ASP A 434 -8.43 -6.66 -8.62
CA ASP A 434 -8.73 -5.26 -8.34
C ASP A 434 -9.77 -5.15 -7.22
N SER A 435 -10.72 -6.11 -7.12
CA SER A 435 -11.68 -6.21 -6.03
C SER A 435 -11.04 -6.44 -4.65
N HIS A 436 -9.75 -6.82 -4.60
CA HIS A 436 -8.96 -6.86 -3.38
C HIS A 436 -8.48 -5.48 -2.94
N GLY A 437 -8.40 -4.51 -3.86
CA GLY A 437 -7.84 -3.19 -3.63
C GLY A 437 -8.66 -2.33 -2.67
N LEU A 438 -7.98 -1.49 -1.88
CA LEU A 438 -8.63 -0.56 -0.95
C LEU A 438 -9.45 0.51 -1.69
N GLN A 439 -9.04 0.88 -2.90
CA GLN A 439 -9.71 1.92 -3.69
C GLN A 439 -11.04 1.42 -4.25
N GLU A 440 -11.10 0.18 -4.71
CA GLU A 440 -12.32 -0.48 -5.17
C GLU A 440 -13.29 -0.67 -4.00
N MET A 441 -12.78 -1.07 -2.84
CA MET A 441 -13.56 -1.16 -1.61
C MET A 441 -14.15 0.19 -1.22
N LEU A 442 -13.36 1.25 -1.20
CA LEU A 442 -13.83 2.62 -0.92
C LEU A 442 -14.88 3.07 -1.94
N SER A 443 -14.65 2.83 -3.23
CA SER A 443 -15.61 3.17 -4.28
C SER A 443 -16.97 2.51 -4.04
N SER A 444 -16.97 1.26 -3.59
CA SER A 444 -18.19 0.48 -3.31
C SER A 444 -18.87 0.86 -1.99
N MET A 445 -18.15 1.53 -1.07
CA MET A 445 -18.70 2.08 0.17
C MET A 445 -19.35 3.46 -0.02
N SER A 446 -19.50 3.91 -1.27
CA SER A 446 -20.17 5.17 -1.58
C SER A 446 -21.63 5.14 -1.11
N ASP A 447 -22.06 6.20 -0.41
CA ASP A 447 -23.40 6.33 0.13
C ASP A 447 -24.03 7.66 -0.30
N GLY A 448 -25.07 7.59 -1.12
CA GLY A 448 -25.86 8.73 -1.55
C GLY A 448 -25.04 9.87 -2.14
N LEU A 449 -24.78 10.90 -1.36
CA LEU A 449 -24.02 12.10 -1.77
C LEU A 449 -22.51 11.94 -1.57
N LYS A 450 -22.08 10.99 -0.76
CA LYS A 450 -20.68 10.71 -0.43
C LYS A 450 -20.14 9.59 -1.29
N SER A 451 -19.03 9.84 -1.95
CA SER A 451 -18.30 8.84 -2.76
C SER A 451 -16.80 9.05 -2.60
N TYR A 452 -16.00 8.15 -3.19
CA TYR A 452 -14.54 8.21 -3.08
C TYR A 452 -13.89 8.15 -4.47
N ILE A 453 -12.78 8.86 -4.62
CA ILE A 453 -11.86 8.74 -5.77
C ILE A 453 -10.46 8.52 -5.20
N GLY A 454 -9.94 7.31 -5.31
CA GLY A 454 -8.82 6.87 -4.49
C GLY A 454 -9.22 6.95 -3.00
N ALA A 455 -8.38 7.53 -2.17
CA ALA A 455 -8.67 7.79 -0.76
C ALA A 455 -9.38 9.13 -0.49
N ASP A 456 -9.57 9.97 -1.52
CA ASP A 456 -10.22 11.26 -1.37
C ASP A 456 -11.74 11.14 -1.30
N MET A 457 -12.33 11.85 -0.34
CA MET A 457 -13.77 11.97 -0.20
C MET A 457 -14.34 12.99 -1.18
N ILE A 458 -15.37 12.58 -1.89
CA ILE A 458 -16.08 13.38 -2.88
C ILE A 458 -17.53 13.55 -2.44
N TYR A 459 -18.01 14.78 -2.38
CA TYR A 459 -19.44 15.06 -2.24
C TYR A 459 -20.05 15.45 -3.57
N THR A 460 -21.28 14.96 -3.81
CA THR A 460 -22.06 15.30 -5.00
C THR A 460 -23.22 16.22 -4.59
N SER A 461 -23.25 17.44 -5.16
CA SER A 461 -24.35 18.36 -4.94
C SER A 461 -25.65 17.85 -5.57
N THR A 462 -26.75 17.99 -4.85
CA THR A 462 -28.10 17.65 -5.35
C THR A 462 -28.83 18.85 -5.95
N LYS A 463 -28.24 20.05 -5.92
CA LYS A 463 -28.84 21.30 -6.42
C LYS A 463 -28.51 21.48 -7.90
N GLY A 464 -29.53 21.37 -8.76
CA GLY A 464 -29.39 21.58 -10.18
C GLY A 464 -28.70 20.42 -10.91
N GLU A 465 -27.74 20.71 -11.78
CA GLU A 465 -26.86 19.69 -12.37
C GLU A 465 -25.93 19.15 -11.29
N PRO A 466 -25.77 17.82 -11.15
CA PRO A 466 -24.91 17.24 -10.13
C PRO A 466 -23.45 17.69 -10.27
N ILE A 467 -22.92 18.38 -9.27
CA ILE A 467 -21.51 18.84 -9.23
C ILE A 467 -20.78 17.99 -8.19
N LYS A 468 -19.70 17.35 -8.61
CA LYS A 468 -18.81 16.59 -7.72
C LYS A 468 -17.70 17.49 -7.19
N VAL A 469 -17.56 17.56 -5.88
CA VAL A 469 -16.52 18.35 -5.19
C VAL A 469 -15.62 17.40 -4.39
N ASN A 470 -14.33 17.45 -4.65
CA ASN A 470 -13.33 16.78 -3.84
C ASN A 470 -13.16 17.52 -2.50
N ILE A 471 -13.86 17.06 -1.47
CA ILE A 471 -13.87 17.68 -0.14
C ILE A 471 -12.51 17.54 0.53
N SER A 472 -11.85 16.39 0.41
CA SER A 472 -10.50 16.19 0.98
C SER A 472 -9.50 17.22 0.44
N ALA A 473 -9.45 17.40 -0.88
CA ALA A 473 -8.59 18.41 -1.50
C ALA A 473 -8.98 19.85 -1.12
N ALA A 474 -10.27 20.11 -1.03
CA ALA A 474 -10.79 21.43 -0.67
C ALA A 474 -10.41 21.82 0.77
N LEU A 475 -10.57 20.91 1.73
CA LEU A 475 -10.18 21.12 3.12
C LEU A 475 -8.67 21.29 3.26
N GLN A 476 -7.86 20.46 2.59
CA GLN A 476 -6.41 20.59 2.59
C GLN A 476 -5.93 21.91 2.02
N MET A 477 -6.56 22.40 0.94
CA MET A 477 -6.24 23.71 0.36
C MET A 477 -6.56 24.83 1.34
N TYR A 478 -7.72 24.78 1.99
CA TYR A 478 -8.14 25.76 2.99
C TYR A 478 -7.18 25.79 4.18
N GLN A 479 -6.86 24.63 4.76
CA GLN A 479 -5.94 24.47 5.89
C GLN A 479 -4.53 25.01 5.60
N LYS A 480 -4.00 24.75 4.41
CA LYS A 480 -2.65 25.20 4.03
C LYS A 480 -2.60 26.70 3.71
N ALA A 481 -3.69 27.27 3.16
CA ALA A 481 -3.71 28.67 2.75
C ALA A 481 -3.75 29.63 3.93
N ILE A 482 -4.52 29.35 4.98
CA ILE A 482 -4.70 30.24 6.14
C ILE A 482 -3.38 30.51 6.87
N PRO A 483 -2.60 29.51 7.33
CA PRO A 483 -1.32 29.76 8.01
C PRO A 483 -0.32 30.52 7.14
N ILE A 484 -0.31 30.27 5.82
CA ILE A 484 0.57 30.99 4.89
C ILE A 484 0.22 32.47 4.86
N LEU A 485 -1.07 32.82 4.80
CA LEU A 485 -1.53 34.21 4.79
C LEU A 485 -1.28 34.89 6.14
N GLU A 486 -1.48 34.20 7.24
CA GLU A 486 -1.18 34.70 8.59
C GLU A 486 0.33 34.94 8.79
N ALA A 487 1.17 33.99 8.36
CA ALA A 487 2.63 34.14 8.41
C ALA A 487 3.10 35.32 7.54
N LYS A 488 2.52 35.53 6.35
CA LYS A 488 2.80 36.70 5.52
C LYS A 488 2.39 38.01 6.21
N SER A 489 1.19 38.03 6.82
CA SER A 489 0.70 39.20 7.57
C SER A 489 1.64 39.53 8.73
N THR A 490 2.07 38.53 9.50
CA THR A 490 3.02 38.70 10.59
C THR A 490 4.37 39.24 10.12
N LYS A 491 4.91 38.72 9.00
CA LYS A 491 6.16 39.20 8.40
C LYS A 491 6.06 40.67 7.95
N ILE A 492 4.95 41.06 7.33
CA ILE A 492 4.69 42.45 6.90
C ILE A 492 4.63 43.35 8.14
N SER A 493 3.91 42.94 9.21
CA SER A 493 3.83 43.71 10.46
C SER A 493 5.19 43.88 11.14
N ASN A 494 6.01 42.83 11.18
CA ASN A 494 7.35 42.87 11.73
C ASN A 494 8.26 43.80 10.90
N PHE A 495 8.16 43.74 9.56
CA PHE A 495 8.92 44.62 8.69
C PHE A 495 8.50 46.09 8.85
N GLU A 496 7.20 46.36 8.99
CA GLU A 496 6.70 47.72 9.28
C GLU A 496 7.25 48.27 10.62
N LYS A 497 7.29 47.43 11.67
CA LYS A 497 7.88 47.80 12.96
C LYS A 497 9.39 48.08 12.83
N ALA A 498 10.12 47.23 12.09
CA ALA A 498 11.54 47.40 11.88
C ALA A 498 11.83 48.74 11.13
N ILE A 499 11.07 49.05 10.09
CA ILE A 499 11.20 50.36 9.39
C ILE A 499 10.96 51.53 10.35
N LYS A 500 9.86 51.50 11.13
CA LYS A 500 9.47 52.62 12.00
C LYS A 500 10.42 52.83 13.18
N HIS A 501 10.96 51.77 13.75
CA HIS A 501 11.79 51.86 14.95
C HIS A 501 13.29 51.73 14.68
N GLU A 502 13.72 50.69 14.01
CA GLU A 502 15.14 50.39 13.87
C GLU A 502 15.83 51.31 12.87
N LEU A 503 15.18 51.62 11.78
CA LEU A 503 15.72 52.53 10.76
C LEU A 503 15.79 53.98 11.29
N ASP A 504 14.73 54.47 11.97
CA ASP A 504 14.67 55.79 12.56
C ASP A 504 15.69 55.96 13.72
N GLU A 505 15.81 54.96 14.58
CA GLU A 505 16.80 54.96 15.67
C GLU A 505 18.23 54.88 15.13
N SER A 506 18.48 54.06 14.12
CA SER A 506 19.80 53.96 13.48
C SER A 506 20.16 55.32 12.83
N TYR A 507 19.23 55.92 12.12
CA TYR A 507 19.43 57.25 11.53
C TYR A 507 19.72 58.33 12.60
N LYS A 508 18.95 58.38 13.70
CA LYS A 508 19.17 59.30 14.82
C LYS A 508 20.50 59.03 15.50
N GLY A 509 20.89 57.75 15.63
CA GLY A 509 22.17 57.32 16.19
C GLY A 509 23.37 57.82 15.37
N GLU A 510 23.32 57.61 14.05
CA GLU A 510 24.39 58.09 13.16
C GLU A 510 24.41 59.61 13.07
N LYS A 511 23.26 60.26 13.06
CA LYS A 511 23.17 61.72 13.11
C LYS A 511 23.83 62.29 14.37
N ARG A 512 23.59 61.69 15.55
CA ARG A 512 24.24 62.08 16.81
C ARG A 512 25.74 61.91 16.72
N LYS A 513 26.27 60.81 16.22
CA LYS A 513 27.72 60.59 16.08
C LYS A 513 28.36 61.70 15.23
N VAL A 514 27.78 62.03 14.10
CA VAL A 514 28.28 63.09 13.24
C VAL A 514 28.18 64.44 13.92
N GLN A 515 27.10 64.73 14.68
CA GLN A 515 26.97 65.97 15.45
C GLN A 515 28.03 66.07 16.55
N ASP A 516 28.32 64.95 17.26
CA ASP A 516 29.33 64.91 18.30
C ASP A 516 30.74 65.15 17.72
N GLU A 517 31.07 64.56 16.58
CA GLU A 517 32.32 64.86 15.86
C GLU A 517 32.44 66.30 15.45
N ILE A 518 31.36 66.94 14.95
CA ILE A 518 31.35 68.36 14.62
C ILE A 518 31.52 69.22 15.84
N ASN A 519 30.83 68.93 16.93
CA ASN A 519 31.01 69.62 18.23
C ASN A 519 32.45 69.50 18.74
N GLN A 520 33.11 68.35 18.57
CA GLN A 520 34.53 68.19 18.89
C GLN A 520 35.42 69.05 17.99
N MET A 521 35.13 69.15 16.69
CA MET A 521 35.87 69.98 15.77
C MET A 521 35.73 71.47 16.11
N GLU A 522 34.56 71.94 16.53
CA GLU A 522 34.28 73.31 16.94
C GLU A 522 34.89 73.64 18.31
N SER A 523 34.86 72.71 19.25
CA SER A 523 35.40 72.90 20.61
C SER A 523 36.91 72.78 20.67
N SER A 524 37.54 72.08 19.74
CA SER A 524 38.99 71.87 19.68
C SER A 524 39.56 72.14 18.29
N PRO A 525 39.39 73.35 17.74
CA PRO A 525 39.70 73.67 16.34
C PRO A 525 41.16 73.45 15.95
N SER A 526 42.07 73.62 16.88
CA SER A 526 43.54 73.41 16.69
C SER A 526 43.89 71.96 16.39
N SER A 527 43.17 71.02 16.99
CA SER A 527 43.39 69.55 16.79
C SER A 527 42.93 69.09 15.38
N TYR A 528 42.05 69.82 14.75
CA TYR A 528 41.46 69.47 13.42
C TYR A 528 42.00 70.32 12.28
N ARG A 529 43.05 71.15 12.49
CA ARG A 529 43.68 71.96 11.46
C ARG A 529 44.16 71.16 10.26
N PHE A 530 44.50 69.91 10.41
CA PHE A 530 44.92 69.02 9.33
C PHE A 530 43.82 68.82 8.28
N LEU A 531 42.53 68.85 8.65
CA LEU A 531 41.41 68.75 7.72
C LEU A 531 41.34 69.93 6.76
N LEU A 532 41.68 71.14 7.25
CA LEU A 532 41.74 72.35 6.43
C LEU A 532 42.94 72.35 5.47
N SER A 533 44.02 71.61 5.82
CA SER A 533 45.19 71.48 4.96
C SER A 533 45.01 70.45 3.83
N LYS A 534 44.15 69.51 4.02
CA LYS A 534 43.89 68.42 3.03
C LYS A 534 43.16 68.92 1.77
N HIS A 535 42.44 70.05 1.87
CA HIS A 535 41.62 70.58 0.82
C HIS A 535 41.98 72.03 0.43
N GLY A 536 43.13 72.56 0.89
CA GLY A 536 43.55 73.96 0.60
C GLY A 536 44.95 74.06 0.02
N PHE A 537 45.10 74.89 -1.02
CA PHE A 537 46.35 75.20 -1.74
C PHE A 537 47.33 76.09 -0.96
N TYR A 538 46.93 76.63 0.24
CA TYR A 538 47.74 77.57 1.04
C TYR A 538 47.92 77.06 2.47
N PRO A 539 49.07 77.45 3.07
CA PRO A 539 49.35 77.04 4.48
C PRO A 539 48.29 77.63 5.42
N THR A 540 47.61 76.79 6.12
CA THR A 540 46.44 77.09 6.98
C THR A 540 46.80 77.45 8.41
N PHE A 541 48.08 77.93 8.69
CA PHE A 541 48.57 78.16 10.03
C PHE A 541 47.70 79.13 10.86
N ASN A 542 46.92 79.99 10.19
CA ASN A 542 46.07 81.00 10.84
C ASN A 542 44.57 80.77 10.59
N LYS A 543 44.18 79.59 10.10
CA LYS A 543 42.77 79.25 9.90
C LYS A 543 42.33 78.25 10.95
N GLU A 544 41.17 78.48 11.55
CA GLU A 544 40.52 77.62 12.52
C GLU A 544 39.08 77.35 12.13
N ILE A 545 38.56 76.17 12.48
CA ILE A 545 37.15 75.86 12.34
C ILE A 545 36.40 76.66 13.40
N LYS A 546 35.53 77.59 13.02
CA LYS A 546 34.72 78.37 13.96
C LYS A 546 33.31 77.81 14.14
N SER A 547 32.73 77.33 13.09
CA SER A 547 31.43 76.67 13.12
C SER A 547 31.24 75.86 11.84
N ILE A 548 30.52 74.73 11.96
CA ILE A 548 30.12 73.88 10.84
C ILE A 548 28.62 73.91 10.77
N ARG A 549 28.07 74.40 9.66
CA ARG A 549 26.62 74.46 9.45
C ARG A 549 26.08 73.06 9.05
N VAL A 550 25.59 72.29 10.04
CA VAL A 550 25.19 70.90 9.88
C VAL A 550 23.73 70.74 9.54
N HIS A 551 22.89 71.69 10.02
CA HIS A 551 21.43 71.60 9.86
C HIS A 551 20.94 71.68 8.39
N GLU A 552 21.79 72.17 7.49
CA GLU A 552 21.51 72.19 6.06
C GLU A 552 21.99 70.95 5.28
N ILE A 553 22.71 70.03 5.96
CA ILE A 553 23.40 68.88 5.35
C ILE A 553 22.66 67.55 5.66
N PHE A 554 21.86 67.51 6.73
CA PHE A 554 21.10 66.33 7.08
C PHE A 554 19.76 66.30 6.32
N TYR A 555 19.69 65.41 5.33
CA TYR A 555 18.44 65.13 4.67
C TYR A 555 17.52 64.40 5.64
N PRO A 556 16.24 64.77 5.73
CA PRO A 556 15.28 63.97 6.48
C PRO A 556 15.19 62.58 5.85
N LEU A 557 15.02 61.56 6.69
CA LEU A 557 14.66 60.21 6.19
C LEU A 557 13.32 60.35 5.51
N GLU A 558 13.25 60.12 4.21
CA GLU A 558 11.98 60.17 3.47
C GLU A 558 11.15 58.90 3.80
N ASP A 559 10.06 59.11 4.53
CA ASP A 559 9.14 58.04 4.99
C ASP A 559 8.36 57.39 3.82
N ASN A 560 8.40 57.96 2.62
CA ASN A 560 7.41 57.71 1.59
C ASN A 560 7.68 56.46 0.71
N ASP A 561 8.92 56.00 0.57
CA ASP A 561 9.25 54.94 -0.39
C ASP A 561 8.75 53.55 0.02
N PHE A 562 8.56 53.30 1.31
CA PHE A 562 8.13 51.99 1.81
C PHE A 562 6.63 51.92 2.16
N ALA A 563 5.99 53.07 2.41
CA ALA A 563 4.61 53.09 2.86
C ALA A 563 3.63 52.59 1.80
N GLU A 564 3.83 52.99 0.53
CA GLU A 564 3.02 52.52 -0.59
C GLU A 564 3.18 51.00 -0.84
N GLN A 565 4.42 50.52 -0.85
CA GLN A 565 4.75 49.09 -1.01
C GLN A 565 4.20 48.23 0.14
N LEU A 566 4.26 48.72 1.39
CA LEU A 566 3.68 48.03 2.53
C LEU A 566 2.14 47.95 2.42
N GLU A 567 1.48 49.01 1.98
CA GLU A 567 0.04 49.00 1.76
C GLU A 567 -0.36 48.05 0.62
N GLU A 568 0.42 47.98 -0.45
CA GLU A 568 0.20 47.00 -1.53
C GLU A 568 0.34 45.56 -1.03
N LEU A 569 1.37 45.26 -0.22
CA LEU A 569 1.56 43.93 0.38
C LEU A 569 0.42 43.57 1.33
N LYS A 570 -0.04 44.51 2.19
CA LYS A 570 -1.20 44.31 3.07
C LYS A 570 -2.47 44.01 2.27
N LYS A 571 -2.76 44.83 1.22
CA LYS A 571 -3.89 44.60 0.33
C LYS A 571 -3.82 43.23 -0.37
N SER A 572 -2.63 42.80 -0.78
CA SER A 572 -2.44 41.49 -1.39
C SER A 572 -2.79 40.35 -0.42
N VAL A 573 -2.37 40.46 0.85
CA VAL A 573 -2.71 39.46 1.89
C VAL A 573 -4.21 39.47 2.18
N GLU A 574 -4.84 40.62 2.35
CA GLU A 574 -6.28 40.72 2.59
C GLU A 574 -7.10 40.22 1.39
N SER A 575 -6.65 40.49 0.15
CA SER A 575 -7.25 39.90 -1.04
C SER A 575 -7.13 38.36 -1.05
N GLY A 576 -5.99 37.84 -0.61
CA GLY A 576 -5.79 36.40 -0.45
C GLY A 576 -6.76 35.79 0.56
N LYS A 577 -6.91 36.42 1.74
CA LYS A 577 -7.87 35.97 2.77
C LYS A 577 -9.32 35.97 2.25
N LEU A 578 -9.69 37.06 1.57
CA LEU A 578 -11.03 37.19 0.96
C LEU A 578 -11.25 36.10 -0.11
N TYR A 579 -10.23 35.78 -0.90
CA TYR A 579 -10.33 34.74 -1.91
C TYR A 579 -10.57 33.36 -1.28
N ILE A 580 -9.83 33.02 -0.23
CA ILE A 580 -9.99 31.73 0.48
C ILE A 580 -11.36 31.66 1.16
N GLU A 581 -11.86 32.74 1.73
CA GLU A 581 -13.20 32.76 2.34
C GLU A 581 -14.30 32.63 1.26
N LYS A 582 -14.15 33.27 0.10
CA LYS A 582 -15.07 33.09 -1.03
C LYS A 582 -15.02 31.67 -1.60
N TYR A 583 -13.85 31.05 -1.62
CA TYR A 583 -13.71 29.65 -2.02
C TYR A 583 -14.48 28.72 -1.08
N ARG A 584 -14.32 28.89 0.23
CA ARG A 584 -15.10 28.19 1.25
C ARG A 584 -16.60 28.39 1.02
N GLN A 585 -17.05 29.65 0.96
CA GLN A 585 -18.46 30.00 0.78
C GLN A 585 -19.05 29.39 -0.51
N ALA A 586 -18.30 29.36 -1.60
CA ALA A 586 -18.76 28.76 -2.85
C ALA A 586 -19.00 27.24 -2.73
N ILE A 587 -18.20 26.55 -1.91
CA ILE A 587 -18.40 25.13 -1.64
C ILE A 587 -19.61 24.94 -0.71
N GLU A 588 -19.71 25.72 0.37
CA GLU A 588 -20.84 25.67 1.29
C GLU A 588 -22.17 25.95 0.58
N ASP A 589 -22.20 26.93 -0.33
CA ASP A 589 -23.40 27.26 -1.12
C ASP A 589 -23.87 26.11 -2.03
N LEU A 590 -22.95 25.21 -2.45
CA LEU A 590 -23.32 24.01 -3.20
C LEU A 590 -24.00 22.95 -2.33
N PHE A 591 -23.78 23.00 -1.02
CA PHE A 591 -24.23 22.00 -0.05
C PHE A 591 -25.07 22.61 1.09
N GLU A 592 -25.79 23.73 0.83
CA GLU A 592 -26.56 24.47 1.85
C GLU A 592 -27.51 23.65 2.72
N GLU A 593 -28.00 22.51 2.26
CA GLU A 593 -28.86 21.62 3.03
C GLU A 593 -28.10 20.59 3.86
N GLU A 594 -26.77 20.50 3.70
CA GLU A 594 -25.94 19.61 4.48
C GLU A 594 -25.16 20.41 5.52
N GLU A 595 -25.69 20.51 6.73
CA GLU A 595 -25.08 21.18 7.90
C GLU A 595 -23.61 20.74 8.13
N ASN A 596 -23.24 19.55 7.63
CA ASN A 596 -21.94 18.94 7.86
C ASN A 596 -20.78 19.59 7.09
N VAL A 597 -20.99 20.14 5.90
CA VAL A 597 -19.88 20.68 5.07
C VAL A 597 -19.28 21.93 5.69
N SER A 598 -20.12 22.88 6.13
CA SER A 598 -19.65 24.10 6.82
C SER A 598 -18.89 23.76 8.09
N GLN A 599 -19.38 22.80 8.85
CA GLN A 599 -18.73 22.33 10.07
C GLN A 599 -17.35 21.71 9.79
N LEU A 600 -17.18 20.98 8.68
CA LEU A 600 -15.89 20.43 8.28
C LEU A 600 -14.84 21.52 8.05
N PHE A 601 -15.20 22.64 7.39
CA PHE A 601 -14.29 23.76 7.19
C PHE A 601 -13.94 24.48 8.49
N ASP A 602 -14.91 24.67 9.41
CA ASP A 602 -14.67 25.30 10.71
C ASP A 602 -13.74 24.45 11.58
N LEU A 603 -13.95 23.14 11.61
CA LEU A 603 -13.15 22.22 12.38
C LEU A 603 -11.77 21.96 11.74
N SER A 604 -11.69 21.89 10.42
CA SER A 604 -10.41 21.67 9.71
C SER A 604 -9.36 22.75 10.03
N ARG A 605 -9.81 23.96 10.34
CA ARG A 605 -8.93 25.07 10.75
C ARG A 605 -8.20 24.80 12.07
N ARG A 606 -8.66 23.84 12.87
CA ARG A 606 -8.10 23.53 14.20
C ARG A 606 -7.13 22.33 14.18
N ILE A 607 -7.06 21.60 13.06
CA ILE A 607 -6.07 20.52 12.84
C ILE A 607 -4.71 21.13 12.53
#